data_8aeeb3b9a3559da793aba845bd722507
#
_entry.id   8aeeb3b9a3559da793aba845bd722507
#
_cell.length_a   1.000
_cell.length_b   1.000
_cell.length_c   1.000
_cell.angle_alpha   90.00
_cell.angle_beta   90.00
_cell.angle_gamma   90.00
#
_symmetry.space_group_name_H-M   'P 1'
#
loop_
_entity.id
_entity.type
_entity.pdbx_description
1 polymer ?
#
loop_
_entity_poly.entity_id
_entity_poly.type
_entity_poly.pdbx_seq_one_letter_code
_entity_poly.pdbx_strand_id
1 'polypeptide(L)'
;MMKDNKIHCCLCGKEIDERESNNASPFKGRCCNECNVKKVIPTRYALSRKYALLFKAPTTYSEGGIDCITHPERLSLHDLQEKVDGYIEIIDLHNDYVLIINEEGRLYDLPTNVVWSKMEMSDLCVPLVGNVILMRKEQLK
;
A
#
# COMPACT_ATOMS: atom_id res chain seq x y z
N MET A 1 9.50 -39.04 -2.85
CA MET A 1 10.25 -37.80 -2.60
C MET A 1 9.31 -36.69 -2.19
N MET A 2 9.55 -36.11 -1.04
CA MET A 2 8.74 -34.98 -0.58
C MET A 2 9.19 -33.71 -1.28
N LYS A 3 8.25 -33.00 -1.90
CA LYS A 3 8.52 -31.69 -2.47
C LYS A 3 8.78 -30.70 -1.34
N ASP A 4 9.79 -29.86 -1.55
CA ASP A 4 9.99 -28.72 -0.67
C ASP A 4 8.88 -27.69 -0.97
N ASN A 5 8.02 -27.43 0.01
CA ASN A 5 6.91 -26.49 -0.13
C ASN A 5 7.22 -25.15 0.54
N LYS A 6 8.50 -24.84 0.71
CA LYS A 6 8.89 -23.59 1.34
C LYS A 6 8.79 -22.42 0.37
N ILE A 7 8.17 -21.35 0.85
CA ILE A 7 8.03 -20.08 0.15
C ILE A 7 8.43 -18.97 1.11
N HIS A 8 8.47 -17.74 0.62
CA HIS A 8 8.71 -16.58 1.46
C HIS A 8 7.44 -15.75 1.61
N CYS A 9 7.18 -15.28 2.81
CA CYS A 9 6.08 -14.35 3.05
C CYS A 9 6.28 -13.11 2.17
N CYS A 10 5.25 -12.73 1.40
CA CYS A 10 5.34 -11.61 0.49
C CYS A 10 5.50 -10.26 1.20
N LEU A 11 5.22 -10.20 2.51
CA LEU A 11 5.23 -8.95 3.28
C LEU A 11 6.47 -8.82 4.16
N CYS A 12 6.89 -9.87 4.84
CA CYS A 12 8.06 -9.79 5.74
C CYS A 12 9.27 -10.58 5.25
N GLY A 13 9.11 -11.40 4.22
CA GLY A 13 10.22 -12.19 3.66
C GLY A 13 10.57 -13.46 4.42
N LYS A 14 9.90 -13.72 5.54
CA LYS A 14 10.14 -14.91 6.35
C LYS A 14 9.84 -16.18 5.55
N GLU A 15 10.69 -17.20 5.70
CA GLU A 15 10.43 -18.50 5.09
C GLU A 15 9.28 -19.21 5.81
N ILE A 16 8.31 -19.69 5.04
CA ILE A 16 7.11 -20.35 5.55
C ILE A 16 6.79 -21.59 4.70
N ASP A 17 5.97 -22.48 5.26
CA ASP A 17 5.44 -23.62 4.51
C ASP A 17 4.21 -23.12 3.73
N GLU A 18 4.20 -23.34 2.41
CA GLU A 18 3.09 -22.92 1.54
C GLU A 18 1.75 -23.46 2.03
N ARG A 19 1.72 -24.69 2.54
CA ARG A 19 0.50 -25.34 3.04
C ARG A 19 -0.09 -24.65 4.28
N GLU A 20 0.75 -23.94 5.05
CA GLU A 20 0.35 -23.21 6.25
C GLU A 20 0.27 -21.71 6.01
N SER A 21 0.47 -21.28 4.76
CA SER A 21 0.43 -19.88 4.39
C SER A 21 -0.99 -19.39 4.14
N ASN A 22 -1.14 -18.08 4.06
CA ASN A 22 -2.42 -17.41 3.85
C ASN A 22 -2.40 -16.63 2.55
N ASN A 23 -3.56 -16.56 1.89
CA ASN A 23 -3.75 -15.67 0.75
C ASN A 23 -3.59 -14.23 1.24
N ALA A 24 -2.71 -13.47 0.62
CA ALA A 24 -2.37 -12.13 1.06
C ALA A 24 -3.14 -11.02 0.33
N SER A 25 -4.08 -11.37 -0.58
CA SER A 25 -4.86 -10.35 -1.30
C SER A 25 -5.41 -9.30 -0.32
N PRO A 26 -5.32 -7.99 -0.58
CA PRO A 26 -4.96 -7.33 -1.84
C PRO A 26 -3.45 -7.19 -2.12
N PHE A 27 -2.59 -7.79 -1.31
CA PHE A 27 -1.16 -7.89 -1.60
C PHE A 27 -0.89 -9.07 -2.53
N LYS A 28 0.23 -9.01 -3.25
CA LYS A 28 0.64 -10.06 -4.17
C LYS A 28 1.20 -11.25 -3.41
N GLY A 29 0.68 -12.46 -3.66
CA GLY A 29 1.27 -13.67 -3.14
C GLY A 29 0.64 -14.19 -1.86
N ARG A 30 1.46 -14.83 -1.04
CA ARG A 30 1.02 -15.47 0.19
C ARG A 30 1.84 -14.96 1.37
N CYS A 31 1.27 -15.02 2.56
CA CYS A 31 1.89 -14.46 3.75
C CYS A 31 1.86 -15.42 4.93
N CYS A 32 2.71 -15.13 5.92
CA CYS A 32 2.72 -15.86 7.18
C CYS A 32 1.51 -15.46 8.04
N ASN A 33 1.26 -16.23 9.10
CA ASN A 33 0.13 -15.98 9.99
C ASN A 33 0.21 -14.61 10.66
N GLU A 34 1.39 -14.20 11.07
CA GLU A 34 1.60 -12.90 11.73
C GLU A 34 1.24 -11.75 10.79
N CYS A 35 1.74 -11.76 9.55
CA CYS A 35 1.43 -10.73 8.58
C CYS A 35 -0.04 -10.75 8.18
N ASN A 36 -0.66 -11.94 8.13
CA ASN A 36 -2.09 -12.04 7.86
C ASN A 36 -2.91 -11.28 8.90
N VAL A 37 -2.60 -11.48 10.18
CA VAL A 37 -3.32 -10.84 11.28
C VAL A 37 -3.00 -9.35 11.38
N LYS A 38 -1.74 -8.97 11.25
CA LYS A 38 -1.29 -7.59 11.48
C LYS A 38 -1.43 -6.67 10.29
N LYS A 39 -1.40 -7.20 9.07
CA LYS A 39 -1.36 -6.38 7.84
C LYS A 39 -2.50 -6.69 6.87
N VAL A 40 -2.71 -7.95 6.52
CA VAL A 40 -3.68 -8.33 5.49
C VAL A 40 -5.11 -8.10 5.96
N ILE A 41 -5.47 -8.64 7.11
CA ILE A 41 -6.83 -8.50 7.65
C ILE A 41 -7.20 -7.04 7.92
N PRO A 42 -6.33 -6.21 8.57
CA PRO A 42 -6.64 -4.79 8.74
C PRO A 42 -6.79 -4.04 7.42
N THR A 43 -6.00 -4.37 6.41
CA THR A 43 -6.10 -3.73 5.09
C THR A 43 -7.42 -4.08 4.41
N ARG A 44 -7.82 -5.35 4.44
CA ARG A 44 -9.12 -5.79 3.91
C ARG A 44 -10.28 -5.09 4.62
N TYR A 45 -10.20 -4.96 5.93
CA TYR A 45 -11.20 -4.27 6.73
C TYR A 45 -11.32 -2.79 6.29
N ALA A 46 -10.18 -2.11 6.18
CA ALA A 46 -10.17 -0.71 5.76
C ALA A 46 -10.81 -0.53 4.37
N LEU A 47 -10.46 -1.38 3.42
CA LEU A 47 -11.03 -1.30 2.07
C LEU A 47 -12.55 -1.58 2.08
N SER A 48 -13.01 -2.53 2.89
CA SER A 48 -14.44 -2.85 2.99
C SER A 48 -15.25 -1.70 3.60
N ARG A 49 -14.62 -0.87 4.44
CA ARG A 49 -15.24 0.30 5.06
C ARG A 49 -15.09 1.57 4.23
N LYS A 50 -14.49 1.47 3.04
CA LYS A 50 -14.19 2.61 2.16
C LYS A 50 -13.25 3.63 2.82
N TYR A 51 -12.39 3.17 3.71
CA TYR A 51 -11.32 4.00 4.28
C TYR A 51 -10.23 4.19 3.23
N ALA A 52 -9.51 5.29 3.33
CA ALA A 52 -8.31 5.48 2.52
C ALA A 52 -7.10 4.84 3.21
N LEU A 53 -6.08 4.53 2.43
CA LEU A 53 -4.84 3.95 2.93
C LEU A 53 -3.68 4.86 2.55
N LEU A 54 -2.85 5.20 3.53
CA LEU A 54 -1.60 5.90 3.31
C LEU A 54 -0.47 4.88 3.34
N PHE A 55 0.15 4.66 2.19
CA PHE A 55 1.33 3.81 2.08
C PHE A 55 2.56 4.69 2.26
N LYS A 56 3.30 4.45 3.34
CA LYS A 56 4.48 5.25 3.67
C LYS A 56 5.73 4.60 3.11
N ALA A 57 6.51 5.35 2.34
CA ALA A 57 7.79 4.90 1.84
C ALA A 57 8.80 4.78 2.99
N PRO A 58 9.80 3.89 2.88
CA PRO A 58 10.81 3.78 3.91
C PRO A 58 11.64 5.06 4.03
N THR A 59 12.09 5.33 5.25
CA THR A 59 12.97 6.46 5.55
C THR A 59 14.22 5.94 6.27
N THR A 60 15.14 6.83 6.62
CA THR A 60 16.31 6.45 7.43
C THR A 60 15.91 5.83 8.77
N TYR A 61 14.75 6.21 9.31
CA TYR A 61 14.30 5.81 10.64
C TYR A 61 13.10 4.85 10.62
N SER A 62 12.56 4.52 9.45
CA SER A 62 11.35 3.71 9.33
C SER A 62 11.38 2.86 8.07
N GLU A 63 10.91 1.63 8.18
CA GLU A 63 10.77 0.72 7.03
C GLU A 63 9.56 1.05 6.18
N GLY A 64 8.79 2.07 6.56
CA GLY A 64 7.54 2.40 5.93
C GLY A 64 6.39 1.66 6.59
N GLY A 65 5.22 1.69 5.98
CA GLY A 65 4.05 1.03 6.51
C GLY A 65 2.77 1.50 5.87
N ILE A 66 1.65 1.11 6.46
CA ILE A 66 0.31 1.47 5.99
C ILE A 66 -0.46 2.07 7.15
N ASP A 67 -0.95 3.30 6.96
CA ASP A 67 -1.87 3.94 7.90
C ASP A 67 -3.27 3.97 7.31
N CYS A 68 -4.28 3.76 8.14
CA CYS A 68 -5.67 3.82 7.73
C CYS A 68 -6.22 5.23 7.98
N ILE A 69 -6.89 5.78 6.96
CA ILE A 69 -7.56 7.08 7.06
C ILE A 69 -9.07 6.82 7.09
N THR A 70 -9.70 7.00 8.25
CA THR A 70 -11.08 6.60 8.47
C THR A 70 -12.11 7.55 7.88
N HIS A 71 -11.73 8.81 7.64
CA HIS A 71 -12.62 9.84 7.08
C HIS A 71 -11.96 10.56 5.91
N PRO A 72 -11.68 9.85 4.80
CA PRO A 72 -10.96 10.46 3.67
C PRO A 72 -11.72 11.63 3.04
N GLU A 73 -13.05 11.63 3.12
CA GLU A 73 -13.89 12.71 2.60
C GLU A 73 -13.69 14.05 3.32
N ARG A 74 -13.03 14.02 4.48
CA ARG A 74 -12.71 15.24 5.26
C ARG A 74 -11.34 15.80 4.96
N LEU A 75 -10.55 15.12 4.14
CA LEU A 75 -9.21 15.60 3.80
C LEU A 75 -9.28 16.82 2.89
N SER A 76 -8.61 17.90 3.31
CA SER A 76 -8.41 19.07 2.47
C SER A 76 -7.23 18.86 1.52
N LEU A 77 -7.08 19.76 0.54
CA LEU A 77 -5.90 19.75 -0.31
C LEU A 77 -4.61 19.85 0.51
N HIS A 78 -4.62 20.72 1.54
CA HIS A 78 -3.47 20.87 2.43
C HIS A 78 -3.14 19.56 3.17
N ASP A 79 -4.17 18.83 3.65
CA ASP A 79 -3.97 17.55 4.31
C ASP A 79 -3.31 16.54 3.38
N LEU A 80 -3.75 16.48 2.13
CA LEU A 80 -3.17 15.59 1.13
C LEU A 80 -1.72 15.95 0.83
N GLN A 81 -1.44 17.24 0.70
CA GLN A 81 -0.08 17.74 0.45
C GLN A 81 0.86 17.40 1.61
N GLU A 82 0.39 17.52 2.84
CA GLU A 82 1.20 17.15 4.00
C GLU A 82 1.55 15.67 4.00
N LYS A 83 0.59 14.82 3.65
CA LYS A 83 0.78 13.36 3.68
C LYS A 83 1.77 12.89 2.61
N VAL A 84 1.86 13.57 1.48
CA VAL A 84 2.80 13.21 0.41
C VAL A 84 4.02 14.13 0.34
N ASP A 85 4.13 15.08 1.27
CA ASP A 85 5.27 16.01 1.40
C ASP A 85 5.47 16.91 0.18
N GLY A 86 4.39 17.38 -0.44
CA GLY A 86 4.51 18.28 -1.58
C GLY A 86 3.21 18.41 -2.36
N TYR A 87 3.33 19.01 -3.54
CA TYR A 87 2.18 19.13 -4.44
C TYR A 87 1.70 17.76 -4.87
N ILE A 88 0.40 17.62 -5.07
CA ILE A 88 -0.19 16.33 -5.38
C ILE A 88 -0.36 16.13 -6.89
N GLU A 89 -0.25 14.88 -7.29
CA GLU A 89 -0.70 14.38 -8.59
C GLU A 89 -1.70 13.27 -8.33
N ILE A 90 -2.76 13.23 -9.13
CA ILE A 90 -3.82 12.22 -9.01
C ILE A 90 -3.68 11.25 -10.17
N ILE A 91 -3.58 9.96 -9.83
CA ILE A 91 -3.52 8.89 -10.82
C ILE A 91 -4.83 8.11 -10.75
N ASP A 92 -5.57 8.07 -11.85
CA ASP A 92 -6.80 7.28 -11.96
C ASP A 92 -6.43 5.84 -12.28
N LEU A 93 -6.84 4.90 -11.43
CA LEU A 93 -6.55 3.48 -11.64
C LEU A 93 -7.62 2.77 -12.48
N HIS A 94 -8.68 3.50 -12.87
CA HIS A 94 -9.78 2.98 -13.71
C HIS A 94 -10.55 1.81 -13.07
N ASN A 95 -10.55 1.73 -11.72
CA ASN A 95 -11.24 0.69 -10.95
C ASN A 95 -11.94 1.27 -9.72
N ASP A 96 -12.47 2.50 -9.83
CA ASP A 96 -13.10 3.28 -8.76
C ASP A 96 -12.10 3.80 -7.72
N TYR A 97 -10.81 3.58 -7.90
CA TYR A 97 -9.76 4.08 -7.03
C TYR A 97 -8.88 5.09 -7.73
N VAL A 98 -8.36 6.02 -6.95
CA VAL A 98 -7.34 6.96 -7.38
C VAL A 98 -6.17 6.90 -6.41
N LEU A 99 -5.00 7.26 -6.90
CA LEU A 99 -3.79 7.43 -6.09
C LEU A 99 -3.46 8.90 -6.00
N ILE A 100 -3.07 9.34 -4.82
CA ILE A 100 -2.54 10.67 -4.58
C ILE A 100 -1.07 10.50 -4.29
N ILE A 101 -0.23 11.13 -5.10
CA ILE A 101 1.23 11.02 -4.98
C ILE A 101 1.86 12.41 -4.99
N ASN A 102 3.15 12.48 -4.63
CA ASN A 102 3.92 13.70 -4.76
C ASN A 102 4.25 13.91 -6.24
N GLU A 103 3.80 15.03 -6.80
CA GLU A 103 4.01 15.37 -8.21
C GLU A 103 5.49 15.41 -8.59
N GLU A 104 6.34 15.84 -7.67
CA GLU A 104 7.77 16.02 -7.89
C GLU A 104 8.64 14.96 -7.19
N GLY A 105 8.06 13.83 -6.81
CA GLY A 105 8.76 12.81 -6.03
C GLY A 105 10.03 12.32 -6.68
N ARG A 106 10.03 12.11 -8.00
CA ARG A 106 11.21 11.67 -8.74
C ARG A 106 12.27 12.74 -8.84
N LEU A 107 11.85 13.98 -8.91
CA LEU A 107 12.77 15.13 -8.98
C LEU A 107 13.56 15.26 -7.68
N TYR A 108 12.95 14.97 -6.54
CA TYR A 108 13.58 15.02 -5.23
C TYR A 108 14.19 13.69 -4.78
N ASP A 109 14.27 12.70 -5.67
CA ASP A 109 14.82 11.36 -5.37
C ASP A 109 14.18 10.72 -4.14
N LEU A 110 12.87 10.84 -4.01
CA LEU A 110 12.16 10.18 -2.91
C LEU A 110 12.31 8.66 -3.03
N PRO A 111 12.37 7.94 -1.90
CA PRO A 111 12.55 6.49 -1.95
C PRO A 111 11.36 5.79 -2.59
N THR A 112 11.64 4.66 -3.26
CA THR A 112 10.60 3.81 -3.84
C THR A 112 9.64 3.35 -2.75
N ASN A 113 8.34 3.41 -3.03
CA ASN A 113 7.32 2.94 -2.09
C ASN A 113 7.20 1.42 -2.20
N VAL A 114 8.03 0.71 -1.44
CA VAL A 114 8.07 -0.75 -1.47
C VAL A 114 6.80 -1.37 -0.91
N VAL A 115 6.13 -0.69 0.00
CA VAL A 115 4.86 -1.18 0.58
C VAL A 115 3.77 -1.18 -0.48
N TRP A 116 3.62 -0.07 -1.21
CA TRP A 116 2.67 0.03 -2.33
C TRP A 116 2.98 -1.02 -3.40
N SER A 117 4.25 -1.24 -3.69
CA SER A 117 4.64 -2.20 -4.75
C SER A 117 4.22 -3.63 -4.45
N LYS A 118 3.90 -3.96 -3.20
CA LYS A 118 3.41 -5.29 -2.81
C LYS A 118 1.91 -5.45 -3.02
N MET A 119 1.20 -4.39 -3.36
CA MET A 119 -0.25 -4.46 -3.64
C MET A 119 -0.50 -4.96 -5.06
N GLU A 120 -1.57 -5.76 -5.23
CA GLU A 120 -1.99 -6.20 -6.56
C GLU A 120 -2.29 -5.02 -7.48
N MET A 121 -2.91 -3.96 -6.94
CA MET A 121 -3.22 -2.74 -7.70
C MET A 121 -1.99 -2.02 -8.23
N SER A 122 -0.79 -2.30 -7.69
CA SER A 122 0.43 -1.64 -8.16
C SER A 122 0.77 -1.98 -9.61
N ASP A 123 0.23 -3.09 -10.11
CA ASP A 123 0.43 -3.48 -11.51
C ASP A 123 -0.30 -2.56 -12.51
N LEU A 124 -1.22 -1.72 -12.00
CA LEU A 124 -2.00 -0.78 -12.83
C LEU A 124 -1.25 0.51 -13.13
N CYS A 125 -0.07 0.71 -12.56
CA CYS A 125 0.69 1.95 -12.73
C CYS A 125 2.19 1.68 -12.68
N VAL A 126 2.98 2.71 -13.01
CA VAL A 126 4.44 2.64 -12.91
C VAL A 126 4.88 2.59 -11.44
N PRO A 127 6.10 2.11 -11.15
CA PRO A 127 6.61 2.15 -9.77
C PRO A 127 6.58 3.57 -9.21
N LEU A 128 6.11 3.70 -7.98
CA LEU A 128 5.90 4.99 -7.32
C LEU A 128 6.97 5.24 -6.26
N VAL A 129 7.27 6.51 -6.04
CA VAL A 129 8.23 6.96 -5.02
C VAL A 129 7.52 7.86 -4.02
N GLY A 130 8.04 7.90 -2.79
CA GLY A 130 7.44 8.69 -1.72
C GLY A 130 6.16 8.07 -1.20
N ASN A 131 5.45 8.82 -0.36
CA ASN A 131 4.19 8.37 0.23
C ASN A 131 3.08 8.36 -0.83
N VAL A 132 2.16 7.41 -0.73
CA VAL A 132 1.07 7.20 -1.68
C VAL A 132 -0.23 7.04 -0.89
N ILE A 133 -1.28 7.75 -1.32
CA ILE A 133 -2.61 7.59 -0.72
C ILE A 133 -3.50 6.88 -1.73
N LEU A 134 -4.12 5.78 -1.31
CA LEU A 134 -5.12 5.07 -2.09
C LEU A 134 -6.50 5.44 -1.53
N MET A 135 -7.37 5.97 -2.36
CA MET A 135 -8.72 6.31 -1.95
C MET A 135 -9.70 6.10 -3.09
N ARG A 136 -10.98 6.04 -2.76
CA ARG A 136 -12.01 5.93 -3.79
C ARG A 136 -12.19 7.26 -4.51
N LYS A 137 -12.41 7.18 -5.81
CA LYS A 137 -12.60 8.36 -6.67
C LYS A 137 -13.71 9.28 -6.14
N GLU A 138 -14.80 8.69 -5.65
CA GLU A 138 -15.96 9.44 -5.12
C GLU A 138 -15.63 10.29 -3.88
N GLN A 139 -14.55 9.96 -3.17
CA GLN A 139 -14.12 10.68 -1.95
C GLN A 139 -13.23 11.87 -2.25
N LEU A 140 -12.75 11.97 -3.46
CA LEU A 140 -11.88 13.07 -3.88
C LEU A 140 -12.77 14.26 -4.27
N LYS A 141 -12.49 15.40 -3.65
CA LYS A 141 -13.26 16.63 -3.93
C LYS A 141 -12.50 17.55 -4.87
#